data_4a44f583b0392956b710c28eca544d99
#
_entry.id   4a44f583b0392956b710c28eca544d99
#
_cell.length_a   1.000
_cell.length_b   1.000
_cell.length_c   1.000
_cell.angle_alpha   90.00
_cell.angle_beta   90.00
_cell.angle_gamma   90.00
#
_symmetry.space_group_name_H-M   'P 1'
#
loop_
_entity.id
_entity.type
_entity.pdbx_description
1 polymer ?
#
loop_
_entity_poly.entity_id
_entity_poly.type
_entity_poly.pdbx_seq_one_letter_code
_entity_poly.pdbx_strand_id
1 'polypeptide(L)'
;MEDTVKTEKRGFWNFIDNIKGDKVVWIIVFMLVMISILAVFSSTSLLALQSKTDRLDIIKEQVWTAVGGMGIIWLFCRIRKIGFFRIFSQLGFITSAVLLLLLLLEVDFGPMFRAVKINGVYRALMICGVQVHIFEFVKVAMVMYLAWALHAYKKDQEEIARTGNSSTFAFINALSKTKNFGFLEKPGWKMAIYVYLPIFIVCVMVIPGSNSSAIFIGGIMIATLLIGGVPMKKIFGAGLLCVMLLAGAIGAHKISNGKMFERVGTLLSRIEANYSAEQLEKVPAKSREFYEILDEIKQPYSAKVAVHEGGLLGKGSGNSTQKYVVAVMYGDYMFSFIIEEYGLFGAIFVIILYVSLLARGSMIARLCDNEFAKIAVGGLSILITGQAFMHMFVNVDIGPMTGQTLPLISHGSTAFLMFSAAFGVILSISRMTREKIKEEEEAAEPIYERKDEIQATLEDLEQLDNI
;
A
#
# COMPACT_ATOMS: atom_id res chain seq x y z
N MET A 1 -31.28 -45.19 13.71
CA MET A 1 -30.31 -44.84 14.75
C MET A 1 -28.95 -44.67 14.08
N GLU A 2 -28.69 -43.49 13.55
CA GLU A 2 -27.37 -43.06 13.11
C GLU A 2 -27.00 -41.90 14.03
N ASP A 3 -26.21 -42.26 15.06
CA ASP A 3 -25.56 -41.27 15.92
C ASP A 3 -24.52 -40.54 15.10
N THR A 4 -24.85 -39.36 14.62
CA THR A 4 -23.87 -38.39 14.10
C THR A 4 -22.99 -37.93 15.26
N VAL A 5 -21.84 -38.57 15.41
CA VAL A 5 -20.76 -38.16 16.30
C VAL A 5 -20.27 -36.78 15.81
N LYS A 6 -20.83 -35.71 16.39
CA LYS A 6 -20.23 -34.38 16.32
C LYS A 6 -18.89 -34.43 17.06
N THR A 7 -17.81 -34.72 16.33
CA THR A 7 -16.45 -34.54 16.82
C THR A 7 -16.30 -33.08 17.26
N GLU A 8 -16.25 -32.81 18.56
CA GLU A 8 -15.85 -31.52 19.10
C GLU A 8 -14.46 -31.16 18.54
N LYS A 9 -14.45 -30.24 17.59
CA LYS A 9 -13.19 -29.71 17.07
C LYS A 9 -12.49 -29.01 18.23
N ARG A 10 -11.37 -29.57 18.69
CA ARG A 10 -10.58 -29.04 19.82
C ARG A 10 -10.14 -27.60 19.58
N GLY A 11 -10.12 -26.78 20.63
CA GLY A 11 -9.97 -25.32 20.75
C GLY A 11 -9.26 -24.54 19.64
N PHE A 12 -8.13 -25.04 19.10
CA PHE A 12 -7.38 -24.37 18.02
C PHE A 12 -8.17 -24.29 16.70
N TRP A 13 -8.82 -25.37 16.29
CA TRP A 13 -9.63 -25.39 15.07
C TRP A 13 -10.89 -24.55 15.21
N ASN A 14 -11.51 -24.53 16.41
CA ASN A 14 -12.62 -23.62 16.70
C ASN A 14 -12.19 -22.15 16.64
N PHE A 15 -10.98 -21.82 17.07
CA PHE A 15 -10.44 -20.47 16.92
C PHE A 15 -10.28 -20.09 15.45
N ILE A 16 -9.70 -20.97 14.61
CA ILE A 16 -9.54 -20.73 13.17
C ILE A 16 -10.89 -20.62 12.45
N ASP A 17 -11.88 -21.43 12.82
CA ASP A 17 -13.21 -21.37 12.23
C ASP A 17 -13.96 -20.09 12.61
N ASN A 18 -13.69 -19.54 13.79
CA ASN A 18 -14.28 -18.29 14.28
C ASN A 18 -13.55 -17.03 13.76
N ILE A 19 -12.42 -17.14 13.07
CA ILE A 19 -11.73 -16.00 12.46
C ILE A 19 -12.60 -15.41 11.36
N LYS A 20 -12.99 -14.16 11.55
CA LYS A 20 -13.85 -13.43 10.62
C LYS A 20 -12.99 -12.80 9.51
N GLY A 21 -13.47 -12.86 8.25
CA GLY A 21 -12.76 -12.40 7.07
C GLY A 21 -12.09 -13.53 6.28
N ASP A 22 -11.24 -13.19 5.35
CA ASP A 22 -10.56 -14.18 4.50
C ASP A 22 -9.43 -14.89 5.26
N LYS A 23 -9.56 -16.21 5.44
CA LYS A 23 -8.59 -17.02 6.20
C LYS A 23 -7.20 -17.02 5.56
N VAL A 24 -7.11 -16.96 4.22
CA VAL A 24 -5.83 -16.92 3.51
C VAL A 24 -5.10 -15.62 3.77
N VAL A 25 -5.82 -14.49 3.73
CA VAL A 25 -5.24 -13.18 4.05
C VAL A 25 -4.72 -13.14 5.50
N TRP A 26 -5.44 -13.74 6.46
CA TRP A 26 -4.95 -13.88 7.83
C TRP A 26 -3.67 -14.70 7.93
N ILE A 27 -3.59 -15.84 7.22
CA ILE A 27 -2.38 -16.67 7.19
C ILE A 27 -1.20 -15.87 6.63
N ILE A 28 -1.41 -15.12 5.53
CA ILE A 28 -0.38 -14.26 4.94
C ILE A 28 0.11 -13.22 5.95
N VAL A 29 -0.80 -12.53 6.63
CA VAL A 29 -0.43 -11.53 7.65
C VAL A 29 0.40 -12.16 8.77
N PHE A 30 -0.04 -13.29 9.33
CA PHE A 30 0.71 -13.97 10.39
C PHE A 30 2.10 -14.40 9.93
N MET A 31 2.22 -14.95 8.71
CA MET A 31 3.51 -15.36 8.14
C MET A 31 4.45 -14.16 7.94
N LEU A 32 3.95 -13.06 7.37
CA LEU A 32 4.74 -11.85 7.18
C LEU A 32 5.22 -11.26 8.51
N VAL A 33 4.36 -11.21 9.53
CA VAL A 33 4.71 -10.73 10.88
C VAL A 33 5.75 -11.63 11.54
N MET A 34 5.62 -12.95 11.42
CA MET A 34 6.60 -13.90 11.96
C MET A 34 7.96 -13.73 11.28
N ILE A 35 7.99 -13.63 9.94
CA ILE A 35 9.22 -13.35 9.18
C ILE A 35 9.82 -12.01 9.63
N SER A 36 8.99 -10.99 9.83
CA SER A 36 9.44 -9.67 10.29
C SER A 36 10.22 -9.75 11.61
N ILE A 37 9.65 -10.39 12.61
CA ILE A 37 10.29 -10.50 13.94
C ILE A 37 11.64 -11.21 13.81
N LEU A 38 11.70 -12.34 13.07
CA LEU A 38 12.92 -13.11 12.89
C LEU A 38 13.98 -12.33 12.08
N ALA A 39 13.56 -11.70 10.97
CA ALA A 39 14.47 -11.00 10.09
C ALA A 39 15.00 -9.70 10.74
N VAL A 40 14.16 -8.95 11.44
CA VAL A 40 14.59 -7.72 12.15
C VAL A 40 15.54 -8.09 13.28
N PHE A 41 15.29 -9.15 14.03
CA PHE A 41 16.23 -9.64 15.07
C PHE A 41 17.63 -9.88 14.54
N SER A 42 17.73 -10.57 13.39
CA SER A 42 19.02 -10.89 12.82
C SER A 42 19.68 -9.72 12.12
N SER A 43 18.92 -8.87 11.42
CA SER A 43 19.44 -7.78 10.58
C SER A 43 19.88 -6.52 11.36
N THR A 44 19.44 -6.34 12.61
CA THR A 44 19.68 -5.11 13.40
C THR A 44 20.99 -5.10 14.18
N SER A 45 21.90 -6.01 13.89
CA SER A 45 23.19 -6.13 14.59
C SER A 45 24.04 -4.85 14.54
N LEU A 46 24.14 -4.23 13.35
CA LEU A 46 24.89 -2.99 13.17
C LEU A 46 24.20 -1.80 13.85
N LEU A 47 22.86 -1.73 13.76
CA LEU A 47 22.08 -0.69 14.42
C LEU A 47 22.28 -0.69 15.94
N ALA A 48 22.26 -1.86 16.56
CA ALA A 48 22.51 -2.01 17.99
C ALA A 48 23.90 -1.53 18.40
N LEU A 49 24.93 -1.85 17.56
CA LEU A 49 26.29 -1.39 17.79
C LEU A 49 26.43 0.14 17.68
N GLN A 50 25.81 0.74 16.65
CA GLN A 50 25.89 2.19 16.39
C GLN A 50 25.10 3.02 17.39
N SER A 51 23.91 2.57 17.78
CA SER A 51 23.03 3.27 18.72
C SER A 51 23.38 3.02 20.18
N LYS A 52 24.35 2.14 20.47
CA LYS A 52 24.69 1.67 21.83
C LYS A 52 23.47 1.15 22.60
N THR A 53 22.50 0.61 21.91
CA THR A 53 21.30 -0.01 22.47
C THR A 53 21.43 -1.53 22.42
N ASP A 54 20.73 -2.22 23.32
CA ASP A 54 20.67 -3.67 23.26
C ASP A 54 19.80 -4.13 22.08
N ARG A 55 20.18 -5.20 21.40
CA ARG A 55 19.36 -5.84 20.38
C ARG A 55 17.96 -6.21 20.90
N LEU A 56 17.87 -6.57 22.18
CA LEU A 56 16.60 -6.88 22.80
C LEU A 56 15.64 -5.68 22.84
N ASP A 57 16.14 -4.45 22.93
CA ASP A 57 15.29 -3.27 22.95
C ASP A 57 14.72 -2.97 21.55
N ILE A 58 15.52 -3.15 20.50
CA ILE A 58 15.06 -3.02 19.11
C ILE A 58 13.99 -4.08 18.80
N ILE A 59 14.17 -5.31 19.30
CA ILE A 59 13.16 -6.35 19.12
C ILE A 59 11.88 -6.03 19.89
N LYS A 60 11.98 -5.55 21.12
CA LYS A 60 10.80 -5.12 21.90
C LYS A 60 10.01 -4.08 21.11
N GLU A 61 10.69 -3.09 20.51
CA GLU A 61 10.05 -2.09 19.65
C GLU A 61 9.33 -2.75 18.46
N GLN A 62 9.99 -3.69 17.76
CA GLN A 62 9.37 -4.41 16.63
C GLN A 62 8.18 -5.27 17.07
N VAL A 63 8.29 -5.96 18.19
CA VAL A 63 7.20 -6.77 18.77
C VAL A 63 6.02 -5.88 19.17
N TRP A 64 6.27 -4.75 19.84
CA TRP A 64 5.21 -3.80 20.17
C TRP A 64 4.53 -3.21 18.93
N THR A 65 5.32 -2.90 17.89
CA THR A 65 4.80 -2.45 16.60
C THR A 65 3.94 -3.54 15.94
N ALA A 66 4.38 -4.80 16.00
CA ALA A 66 3.63 -5.95 15.48
C ALA A 66 2.32 -6.18 16.26
N VAL A 67 2.37 -6.11 17.59
CA VAL A 67 1.16 -6.21 18.45
C VAL A 67 0.20 -5.05 18.15
N GLY A 68 0.71 -3.83 18.04
CA GLY A 68 -0.08 -2.65 17.67
C GLY A 68 -0.71 -2.80 16.29
N GLY A 69 0.07 -3.26 15.30
CA GLY A 69 -0.42 -3.53 13.94
C GLY A 69 -1.50 -4.60 13.90
N MET A 70 -1.30 -5.72 14.61
CA MET A 70 -2.33 -6.77 14.75
C MET A 70 -3.59 -6.25 15.46
N GLY A 71 -3.43 -5.37 16.45
CA GLY A 71 -4.53 -4.68 17.10
C GLY A 71 -5.32 -3.80 16.12
N ILE A 72 -4.64 -3.05 15.26
CA ILE A 72 -5.26 -2.24 14.20
C ILE A 72 -6.02 -3.13 13.22
N ILE A 73 -5.41 -4.21 12.73
CA ILE A 73 -6.08 -5.17 11.84
C ILE A 73 -7.36 -5.70 12.48
N TRP A 74 -7.27 -6.12 13.73
CA TRP A 74 -8.42 -6.65 14.48
C TRP A 74 -9.51 -5.60 14.69
N LEU A 75 -9.14 -4.35 15.03
CA LEU A 75 -10.07 -3.24 15.20
C LEU A 75 -10.82 -2.93 13.91
N PHE A 76 -10.11 -2.80 12.78
CA PHE A 76 -10.71 -2.55 11.48
C PHE A 76 -11.60 -3.70 11.03
N CYS A 77 -11.18 -4.95 11.27
CA CYS A 77 -11.98 -6.14 10.97
C CYS A 77 -13.33 -6.19 11.75
N ARG A 78 -13.45 -5.49 12.88
CA ARG A 78 -14.69 -5.32 13.64
C ARG A 78 -15.71 -4.39 12.99
N ILE A 79 -15.26 -3.49 12.11
CA ILE A 79 -16.12 -2.51 11.45
C ILE A 79 -17.02 -3.23 10.43
N ARG A 80 -18.35 -3.03 10.54
CA ARG A 80 -19.36 -3.71 9.71
C ARG A 80 -20.06 -2.79 8.72
N LYS A 81 -19.68 -1.51 8.64
CA LYS A 81 -20.36 -0.52 7.81
C LYS A 81 -19.41 0.06 6.77
N ILE A 82 -19.68 -0.16 5.49
CA ILE A 82 -18.91 0.43 4.37
C ILE A 82 -18.94 1.95 4.44
N GLY A 83 -20.04 2.55 4.94
CA GLY A 83 -20.16 3.99 5.13
C GLY A 83 -19.06 4.60 6.01
N PHE A 84 -18.60 3.86 7.04
CA PHE A 84 -17.47 4.29 7.86
C PHE A 84 -16.19 4.47 7.02
N PHE A 85 -15.86 3.49 6.19
CA PHE A 85 -14.67 3.56 5.34
C PHE A 85 -14.75 4.68 4.29
N ARG A 86 -15.95 5.03 3.82
CA ARG A 86 -16.16 6.16 2.90
C ARG A 86 -15.85 7.51 3.58
N ILE A 87 -16.33 7.72 4.80
CA ILE A 87 -16.03 8.93 5.59
C ILE A 87 -14.55 8.95 5.95
N PHE A 88 -14.02 7.83 6.42
CA PHE A 88 -12.61 7.69 6.78
C PHE A 88 -11.68 7.98 5.60
N SER A 89 -12.06 7.60 4.37
CA SER A 89 -11.28 7.87 3.16
C SER A 89 -11.22 9.36 2.81
N GLN A 90 -12.31 10.10 3.00
CA GLN A 90 -12.35 11.55 2.77
C GLN A 90 -11.51 12.28 3.84
N LEU A 91 -11.68 11.92 5.10
CA LEU A 91 -10.89 12.47 6.21
C LEU A 91 -9.40 12.14 6.01
N GLY A 92 -9.08 10.92 5.58
CA GLY A 92 -7.72 10.50 5.27
C GLY A 92 -7.06 11.37 4.20
N PHE A 93 -7.79 11.71 3.14
CA PHE A 93 -7.29 12.64 2.11
C PHE A 93 -7.03 14.04 2.66
N ILE A 94 -7.98 14.62 3.38
CA ILE A 94 -7.82 15.94 3.99
C ILE A 94 -6.63 15.96 4.94
N THR A 95 -6.53 14.94 5.80
CA THR A 95 -5.39 14.77 6.72
C THR A 95 -4.07 14.64 5.96
N SER A 96 -4.04 13.87 4.86
CA SER A 96 -2.86 13.75 3.99
C SER A 96 -2.43 15.09 3.42
N ALA A 97 -3.37 15.87 2.90
CA ALA A 97 -3.09 17.19 2.33
C ALA A 97 -2.55 18.15 3.39
N VAL A 98 -3.15 18.17 4.59
CA VAL A 98 -2.69 19.01 5.71
C VAL A 98 -1.28 18.57 6.18
N LEU A 99 -1.04 17.28 6.38
CA LEU A 99 0.27 16.77 6.82
C LEU A 99 1.36 17.05 5.78
N LEU A 100 1.06 16.90 4.48
CA LEU A 100 1.99 17.24 3.41
C LEU A 100 2.27 18.75 3.38
N LEU A 101 1.25 19.59 3.59
CA LEU A 101 1.43 21.04 3.66
C LEU A 101 2.30 21.44 4.84
N LEU A 102 2.07 20.88 6.03
CA LEU A 102 2.90 21.12 7.22
C LEU A 102 4.35 20.69 7.00
N LEU A 103 4.55 19.58 6.28
CA LEU A 103 5.89 19.10 5.92
C LEU A 103 6.59 20.07 4.94
N LEU A 104 5.85 20.59 3.97
CA LEU A 104 6.34 21.51 2.93
C LEU A 104 6.66 22.89 3.49
N LEU A 105 5.91 23.34 4.51
CA LEU A 105 6.13 24.58 5.25
C LEU A 105 7.24 24.46 6.32
N GLU A 106 7.86 23.28 6.44
CA GLU A 106 8.95 23.01 7.39
C GLU A 106 8.60 23.39 8.85
N VAL A 107 7.35 23.12 9.24
CA VAL A 107 6.80 23.59 10.52
C VAL A 107 7.59 23.06 11.70
N ASP A 108 7.93 23.95 12.63
CA ASP A 108 8.55 23.65 13.91
C ASP A 108 7.80 24.36 15.05
N PHE A 109 6.98 23.63 15.78
CA PHE A 109 6.27 24.08 16.99
C PHE A 109 6.94 23.54 18.26
N GLY A 110 8.22 23.18 18.20
CA GLY A 110 9.00 22.66 19.33
C GLY A 110 9.11 21.13 19.35
N PRO A 111 9.62 20.55 20.44
CA PRO A 111 10.01 19.15 20.49
C PRO A 111 8.86 18.16 20.29
N MET A 112 7.61 18.57 20.57
CA MET A 112 6.43 17.72 20.45
C MET A 112 5.83 17.69 19.04
N PHE A 113 6.07 18.73 18.22
CA PHE A 113 5.52 18.80 16.86
C PHE A 113 6.45 19.58 15.94
N ARG A 114 7.23 18.87 15.12
CA ARG A 114 8.18 19.47 14.18
C ARG A 114 8.39 18.60 12.95
N ALA A 115 8.74 19.23 11.83
CA ALA A 115 9.23 18.53 10.65
C ALA A 115 10.65 18.00 10.88
N VAL A 116 10.89 16.74 10.49
CA VAL A 116 12.16 16.04 10.67
C VAL A 116 12.84 15.82 9.33
N LYS A 117 14.10 16.24 9.24
CA LYS A 117 14.95 15.96 8.08
C LYS A 117 15.51 14.54 8.13
N ILE A 118 15.31 13.79 7.06
CA ILE A 118 15.91 12.47 6.86
C ILE A 118 16.66 12.52 5.54
N ASN A 119 17.97 12.24 5.59
CA ASN A 119 18.86 12.36 4.42
C ASN A 119 18.76 13.73 3.73
N GLY A 120 18.81 14.79 4.53
CA GLY A 120 18.79 16.18 4.06
C GLY A 120 17.44 16.73 3.61
N VAL A 121 16.36 15.96 3.74
CA VAL A 121 15.00 16.31 3.25
C VAL A 121 13.96 16.08 4.32
N TYR A 122 12.95 16.94 4.38
CA TYR A 122 11.79 16.73 5.26
C TYR A 122 10.90 15.60 4.73
N ARG A 123 10.80 14.50 5.51
CA ARG A 123 10.04 13.29 5.15
C ARG A 123 9.12 12.80 6.25
N ALA A 124 9.36 13.22 7.47
CA ALA A 124 8.60 12.80 8.64
C ALA A 124 8.19 14.00 9.49
N LEU A 125 7.16 13.83 10.28
CA LEU A 125 6.77 14.73 11.35
C LEU A 125 7.01 14.04 12.69
N MET A 126 7.60 14.75 13.64
CA MET A 126 7.60 14.35 15.03
C MET A 126 6.26 14.77 15.64
N ILE A 127 5.48 13.81 16.14
CA ILE A 127 4.17 14.05 16.77
C ILE A 127 4.20 13.39 18.14
N CYS A 128 4.16 14.18 19.20
CA CYS A 128 4.19 13.69 20.59
C CYS A 128 5.35 12.71 20.88
N GLY A 129 6.54 12.98 20.31
CA GLY A 129 7.72 12.13 20.49
C GLY A 129 7.81 10.92 19.54
N VAL A 130 6.79 10.68 18.71
CA VAL A 130 6.78 9.61 17.70
C VAL A 130 7.08 10.19 16.33
N GLN A 131 8.04 9.59 15.62
CA GLN A 131 8.36 9.98 14.25
C GLN A 131 7.41 9.29 13.28
N VAL A 132 6.58 10.08 12.58
CA VAL A 132 5.59 9.59 11.61
C VAL A 132 6.07 9.89 10.19
N HIS A 133 6.27 8.87 9.39
CA HIS A 133 6.61 8.98 7.96
C HIS A 133 5.34 9.27 7.15
N ILE A 134 5.18 10.52 6.72
CA ILE A 134 3.93 11.01 6.12
C ILE A 134 3.59 10.30 4.82
N PHE A 135 4.58 9.95 4.00
CA PHE A 135 4.33 9.31 2.71
C PHE A 135 3.68 7.93 2.82
N GLU A 136 3.93 7.19 3.93
CA GLU A 136 3.30 5.90 4.18
C GLU A 136 1.80 6.07 4.44
N PHE A 137 1.41 7.09 5.21
CA PHE A 137 0.02 7.45 5.43
C PHE A 137 -0.67 7.88 4.13
N VAL A 138 -0.03 8.74 3.35
CA VAL A 138 -0.55 9.28 2.09
C VAL A 138 -0.88 8.16 1.09
N LYS A 139 -0.02 7.13 0.96
CA LYS A 139 -0.25 6.00 0.06
C LYS A 139 -1.59 5.30 0.32
N VAL A 140 -1.83 4.92 1.56
CA VAL A 140 -3.07 4.23 1.96
C VAL A 140 -4.28 5.14 1.84
N ALA A 141 -4.16 6.39 2.33
CA ALA A 141 -5.24 7.36 2.29
C ALA A 141 -5.67 7.71 0.85
N MET A 142 -4.72 7.85 -0.07
CA MET A 142 -5.03 8.17 -1.47
C MET A 142 -5.73 7.02 -2.21
N VAL A 143 -5.33 5.77 -1.99
CA VAL A 143 -6.04 4.61 -2.57
C VAL A 143 -7.49 4.57 -2.06
N MET A 144 -7.68 4.76 -0.76
CA MET A 144 -9.02 4.79 -0.16
C MET A 144 -9.86 5.97 -0.67
N TYR A 145 -9.25 7.16 -0.79
CA TYR A 145 -9.91 8.34 -1.34
C TYR A 145 -10.34 8.14 -2.80
N LEU A 146 -9.46 7.59 -3.65
CA LEU A 146 -9.80 7.32 -5.04
C LEU A 146 -10.93 6.29 -5.16
N ALA A 147 -10.96 5.28 -4.28
CA ALA A 147 -12.08 4.34 -4.23
C ALA A 147 -13.40 5.07 -3.95
N TRP A 148 -13.40 6.03 -3.01
CA TRP A 148 -14.57 6.86 -2.73
C TRP A 148 -14.92 7.78 -3.92
N ALA A 149 -13.94 8.48 -4.49
CA ALA A 149 -14.17 9.44 -5.56
C ALA A 149 -14.74 8.79 -6.82
N LEU A 150 -14.20 7.62 -7.21
CA LEU A 150 -14.67 6.85 -8.35
C LEU A 150 -16.06 6.25 -8.13
N HIS A 151 -16.33 5.74 -6.92
CA HIS A 151 -17.67 5.29 -6.55
C HIS A 151 -18.68 6.45 -6.58
N ALA A 152 -18.32 7.60 -5.99
CA ALA A 152 -19.19 8.79 -6.00
C ALA A 152 -19.44 9.28 -7.42
N TYR A 153 -18.42 9.27 -8.29
CA TYR A 153 -18.54 9.64 -9.68
C TYR A 153 -19.51 8.72 -10.44
N LYS A 154 -19.40 7.40 -10.30
CA LYS A 154 -20.33 6.44 -10.92
C LYS A 154 -21.75 6.66 -10.45
N LYS A 155 -21.95 6.80 -9.13
CA LYS A 155 -23.26 7.08 -8.54
C LYS A 155 -23.87 8.37 -9.06
N ASP A 156 -23.08 9.45 -9.18
CA ASP A 156 -23.51 10.73 -9.74
C ASP A 156 -24.02 10.59 -11.19
N GLN A 157 -23.30 9.81 -12.02
CA GLN A 157 -23.71 9.55 -13.41
C GLN A 157 -25.01 8.74 -13.49
N GLU A 158 -25.19 7.75 -12.63
CA GLU A 158 -26.41 6.94 -12.54
C GLU A 158 -27.61 7.78 -12.06
N GLU A 159 -27.41 8.64 -11.05
CA GLU A 159 -28.46 9.56 -10.56
C GLU A 159 -28.89 10.55 -11.65
N ILE A 160 -27.93 11.15 -12.36
CA ILE A 160 -28.22 12.08 -13.48
C ILE A 160 -28.98 11.37 -14.60
N ALA A 161 -28.61 10.13 -14.94
CA ALA A 161 -29.28 9.36 -15.99
C ALA A 161 -30.73 8.99 -15.62
N ARG A 162 -31.04 8.81 -14.31
CA ARG A 162 -32.38 8.44 -13.83
C ARG A 162 -33.29 9.64 -13.58
N THR A 163 -32.77 10.71 -12.99
CA THR A 163 -33.57 11.82 -12.45
C THR A 163 -33.25 13.18 -13.06
N GLY A 164 -32.22 13.24 -13.92
CA GLY A 164 -31.71 14.51 -14.48
C GLY A 164 -30.94 15.38 -13.47
N ASN A 165 -30.93 15.03 -12.19
CA ASN A 165 -30.23 15.75 -11.13
C ASN A 165 -29.42 14.78 -10.27
N SER A 166 -28.35 15.27 -9.64
CA SER A 166 -27.57 14.49 -8.67
C SER A 166 -27.32 15.25 -7.39
N SER A 167 -27.40 14.54 -6.27
CA SER A 167 -27.08 15.04 -4.94
C SER A 167 -25.66 14.72 -4.50
N THR A 168 -24.95 13.87 -5.23
CA THR A 168 -23.68 13.27 -4.79
C THR A 168 -22.56 14.30 -4.65
N PHE A 169 -22.46 15.27 -5.55
CA PHE A 169 -21.48 16.37 -5.49
C PHE A 169 -22.17 17.72 -5.21
N ALA A 170 -22.89 17.79 -4.09
CA ALA A 170 -23.71 18.93 -3.73
C ALA A 170 -22.99 20.29 -3.85
N PHE A 171 -21.73 20.37 -3.42
CA PHE A 171 -20.94 21.61 -3.49
C PHE A 171 -20.71 22.07 -4.95
N ILE A 172 -20.24 21.17 -5.82
CA ILE A 172 -20.02 21.53 -7.24
C ILE A 172 -21.36 21.79 -7.95
N ASN A 173 -22.38 21.00 -7.65
CA ASN A 173 -23.70 21.19 -8.21
C ASN A 173 -24.34 22.52 -7.75
N ALA A 174 -24.06 22.99 -6.53
CA ALA A 174 -24.45 24.31 -6.07
C ALA A 174 -23.66 25.43 -6.78
N LEU A 175 -22.34 25.22 -6.95
CA LEU A 175 -21.47 26.18 -7.63
C LEU A 175 -21.80 26.31 -9.13
N SER A 176 -22.16 25.21 -9.79
CA SER A 176 -22.53 25.19 -11.23
C SER A 176 -23.78 26.00 -11.55
N LYS A 177 -24.66 26.19 -10.56
CA LYS A 177 -25.87 27.05 -10.71
C LYS A 177 -25.55 28.54 -10.75
N THR A 178 -24.30 28.93 -10.41
CA THR A 178 -23.86 30.34 -10.52
C THR A 178 -23.48 30.66 -11.97
N LYS A 179 -23.83 31.86 -12.43
CA LYS A 179 -23.80 32.32 -13.84
C LYS A 179 -22.47 32.07 -14.58
N ASN A 180 -21.33 31.95 -13.86
CA ASN A 180 -20.00 31.79 -14.45
C ASN A 180 -19.46 30.36 -14.40
N PHE A 181 -20.10 29.42 -13.68
CA PHE A 181 -19.57 28.11 -13.38
C PHE A 181 -20.38 26.93 -13.95
N GLY A 182 -21.30 27.20 -14.89
CA GLY A 182 -22.12 26.15 -15.52
C GLY A 182 -21.35 25.04 -16.21
N PHE A 183 -20.08 25.28 -16.59
CA PHE A 183 -19.21 24.25 -17.16
C PHE A 183 -18.87 23.11 -16.18
N LEU A 184 -18.98 23.36 -14.85
CA LEU A 184 -18.72 22.37 -13.79
C LEU A 184 -19.75 21.24 -13.75
N GLU A 185 -20.91 21.42 -14.36
CA GLU A 185 -21.95 20.41 -14.46
C GLU A 185 -21.53 19.23 -15.37
N LYS A 186 -20.62 19.50 -16.33
CA LYS A 186 -20.14 18.46 -17.25
C LYS A 186 -19.38 17.35 -16.51
N PRO A 187 -19.66 16.07 -16.83
CA PRO A 187 -19.01 14.91 -16.16
C PRO A 187 -17.49 14.97 -16.16
N GLY A 188 -16.88 15.50 -17.23
CA GLY A 188 -15.43 15.63 -17.34
C GLY A 188 -14.81 16.53 -16.27
N TRP A 189 -15.47 17.64 -15.91
CA TRP A 189 -14.99 18.55 -14.88
C TRP A 189 -15.14 17.98 -13.47
N LYS A 190 -16.21 17.25 -13.19
CA LYS A 190 -16.37 16.54 -11.92
C LYS A 190 -15.24 15.51 -11.72
N MET A 191 -14.93 14.75 -12.76
CA MET A 191 -13.81 13.81 -12.74
C MET A 191 -12.46 14.54 -12.59
N ALA A 192 -12.26 15.66 -13.27
CA ALA A 192 -11.05 16.45 -13.16
C ALA A 192 -10.81 16.94 -11.71
N ILE A 193 -11.84 17.46 -11.05
CA ILE A 193 -11.75 18.08 -9.73
C ILE A 193 -11.65 17.03 -8.61
N TYR A 194 -12.42 15.94 -8.68
CA TYR A 194 -12.44 14.94 -7.59
C TYR A 194 -11.44 13.79 -7.77
N VAL A 195 -10.94 13.56 -8.98
CA VAL A 195 -10.01 12.46 -9.24
C VAL A 195 -8.64 12.98 -9.66
N TYR A 196 -8.54 13.73 -10.76
CA TYR A 196 -7.22 14.09 -11.30
C TYR A 196 -6.52 15.20 -10.49
N LEU A 197 -7.26 16.20 -10.01
CA LEU A 197 -6.67 17.29 -9.23
C LEU A 197 -6.09 16.80 -7.89
N PRO A 198 -6.76 15.96 -7.09
CA PRO A 198 -6.17 15.38 -5.90
C PRO A 198 -4.91 14.56 -6.17
N ILE A 199 -4.90 13.75 -7.24
CA ILE A 199 -3.71 13.01 -7.66
C ILE A 199 -2.56 13.97 -7.95
N PHE A 200 -2.82 15.00 -8.74
CA PHE A 200 -1.82 16.00 -9.11
C PHE A 200 -1.27 16.75 -7.89
N ILE A 201 -2.15 17.25 -7.02
CA ILE A 201 -1.75 17.96 -5.79
C ILE A 201 -0.85 17.09 -4.92
N VAL A 202 -1.25 15.85 -4.65
CA VAL A 202 -0.47 14.95 -3.80
C VAL A 202 0.89 14.61 -4.43
N CYS A 203 0.93 14.31 -5.73
CA CYS A 203 2.21 14.03 -6.41
C CYS A 203 3.15 15.24 -6.32
N VAL A 204 2.66 16.45 -6.61
CA VAL A 204 3.45 17.68 -6.53
C VAL A 204 3.97 17.94 -5.12
N MET A 205 3.13 17.73 -4.10
CA MET A 205 3.53 17.94 -2.70
C MET A 205 4.52 16.88 -2.17
N VAL A 206 4.53 15.68 -2.76
CA VAL A 206 5.47 14.59 -2.36
C VAL A 206 6.83 14.74 -3.04
N ILE A 207 6.91 15.31 -4.25
CA ILE A 207 8.16 15.48 -5.02
C ILE A 207 9.29 16.12 -4.19
N PRO A 208 9.10 17.23 -3.45
CA PRO A 208 10.16 17.84 -2.66
C PRO A 208 10.77 16.90 -1.61
N GLY A 209 9.99 15.96 -1.09
CA GLY A 209 10.45 15.00 -0.09
C GLY A 209 11.05 13.73 -0.70
N SER A 210 10.49 13.21 -1.80
CA SER A 210 10.95 11.97 -2.43
C SER A 210 10.38 11.79 -3.83
N ASN A 211 11.23 11.91 -4.84
CA ASN A 211 10.84 11.65 -6.24
C ASN A 211 10.38 10.22 -6.46
N SER A 212 11.09 9.25 -5.87
CA SER A 212 10.74 7.82 -5.98
C SER A 212 9.37 7.53 -5.38
N SER A 213 9.07 8.12 -4.22
CA SER A 213 7.75 7.97 -3.59
C SER A 213 6.65 8.62 -4.42
N ALA A 214 6.90 9.79 -5.03
CA ALA A 214 5.93 10.46 -5.89
C ALA A 214 5.59 9.62 -7.13
N ILE A 215 6.60 9.04 -7.80
CA ILE A 215 6.43 8.16 -8.96
C ILE A 215 5.66 6.90 -8.56
N PHE A 216 6.05 6.28 -7.43
CA PHE A 216 5.37 5.08 -6.94
C PHE A 216 3.91 5.35 -6.58
N ILE A 217 3.63 6.41 -5.82
CA ILE A 217 2.26 6.83 -5.47
C ILE A 217 1.46 7.11 -6.74
N GLY A 218 2.01 7.84 -7.70
CA GLY A 218 1.37 8.10 -8.99
C GLY A 218 1.02 6.83 -9.74
N GLY A 219 1.93 5.87 -9.81
CA GLY A 219 1.71 4.55 -10.42
C GLY A 219 0.58 3.76 -9.75
N ILE A 220 0.54 3.72 -8.41
CA ILE A 220 -0.53 3.07 -7.66
C ILE A 220 -1.87 3.76 -7.87
N MET A 221 -1.90 5.09 -7.92
CA MET A 221 -3.13 5.84 -8.22
C MET A 221 -3.64 5.53 -9.63
N ILE A 222 -2.76 5.45 -10.63
CA ILE A 222 -3.12 5.03 -12.00
C ILE A 222 -3.69 3.59 -11.98
N ALA A 223 -3.04 2.66 -11.30
CA ALA A 223 -3.55 1.29 -11.17
C ALA A 223 -4.94 1.26 -10.50
N THR A 224 -5.15 2.10 -9.48
CA THR A 224 -6.47 2.23 -8.82
C THR A 224 -7.53 2.79 -9.76
N LEU A 225 -7.18 3.76 -10.65
CA LEU A 225 -8.08 4.26 -11.69
C LEU A 225 -8.49 3.17 -12.68
N LEU A 226 -7.55 2.30 -13.07
CA LEU A 226 -7.82 1.15 -13.94
C LEU A 226 -8.81 0.17 -13.29
N ILE A 227 -8.62 -0.17 -12.02
CA ILE A 227 -9.55 -1.01 -11.26
C ILE A 227 -10.94 -0.34 -11.20
N GLY A 228 -10.98 0.98 -11.03
CA GLY A 228 -12.20 1.77 -11.04
C GLY A 228 -12.93 1.84 -12.40
N GLY A 229 -12.34 1.25 -13.46
CA GLY A 229 -12.94 1.21 -14.80
C GLY A 229 -12.81 2.53 -15.57
N VAL A 230 -11.83 3.38 -15.23
CA VAL A 230 -11.55 4.60 -15.99
C VAL A 230 -10.94 4.23 -17.34
N PRO A 231 -11.48 4.72 -18.48
CA PRO A 231 -10.96 4.36 -19.80
C PRO A 231 -9.49 4.74 -19.98
N MET A 232 -8.69 3.85 -20.53
CA MET A 232 -7.24 4.04 -20.78
C MET A 232 -6.93 5.36 -21.51
N LYS A 233 -7.77 5.78 -22.45
CA LYS A 233 -7.58 7.05 -23.18
C LYS A 233 -7.58 8.27 -22.25
N LYS A 234 -8.42 8.27 -21.22
CA LYS A 234 -8.48 9.37 -20.22
C LYS A 234 -7.27 9.32 -19.27
N ILE A 235 -6.83 8.12 -18.90
CA ILE A 235 -5.63 7.91 -18.06
C ILE A 235 -4.40 8.36 -18.82
N PHE A 236 -4.27 7.97 -20.08
CA PHE A 236 -3.16 8.38 -20.92
C PHE A 236 -3.10 9.90 -21.12
N GLY A 237 -4.26 10.55 -21.33
CA GLY A 237 -4.35 12.01 -21.40
C GLY A 237 -3.89 12.71 -20.13
N ALA A 238 -4.30 12.19 -18.94
CA ALA A 238 -3.85 12.72 -17.66
C ALA A 238 -2.35 12.46 -17.43
N GLY A 239 -1.85 11.27 -17.80
CA GLY A 239 -0.43 10.93 -17.75
C GLY A 239 0.42 11.84 -18.66
N LEU A 240 -0.03 12.09 -19.88
CA LEU A 240 0.64 13.00 -20.80
C LEU A 240 0.71 14.42 -20.25
N LEU A 241 -0.37 14.89 -19.61
CA LEU A 241 -0.38 16.19 -18.94
C LEU A 241 0.68 16.24 -17.81
N CYS A 242 0.77 15.19 -16.98
CA CYS A 242 1.80 15.09 -15.94
C CYS A 242 3.22 15.11 -16.52
N VAL A 243 3.47 14.39 -17.61
CA VAL A 243 4.77 14.39 -18.31
C VAL A 243 5.10 15.76 -18.87
N MET A 244 4.13 16.46 -19.47
CA MET A 244 4.34 17.84 -19.97
C MET A 244 4.66 18.81 -18.83
N LEU A 245 3.99 18.69 -17.69
CA LEU A 245 4.26 19.53 -16.51
C LEU A 245 5.65 19.25 -15.93
N LEU A 246 6.06 17.99 -15.87
CA LEU A 246 7.43 17.62 -15.46
C LEU A 246 8.48 18.13 -16.45
N ALA A 247 8.25 17.99 -17.75
CA ALA A 247 9.13 18.52 -18.77
C ALA A 247 9.23 20.06 -18.69
N GLY A 248 8.10 20.73 -18.43
CA GLY A 248 8.08 22.19 -18.17
C GLY A 248 8.87 22.58 -16.94
N ALA A 249 8.77 21.80 -15.84
CA ALA A 249 9.53 22.02 -14.62
C ALA A 249 11.05 21.82 -14.85
N ILE A 250 11.43 20.80 -15.63
CA ILE A 250 12.83 20.55 -16.03
C ILE A 250 13.36 21.72 -16.90
N GLY A 251 12.56 22.18 -17.86
CA GLY A 251 12.88 23.34 -18.69
C GLY A 251 13.08 24.60 -17.85
N ALA A 252 12.17 24.90 -16.94
CA ALA A 252 12.25 26.03 -16.03
C ALA A 252 13.49 25.95 -15.09
N HIS A 253 13.82 24.74 -14.60
CA HIS A 253 15.04 24.52 -13.82
C HIS A 253 16.31 24.85 -14.61
N LYS A 254 16.43 24.39 -15.87
CA LYS A 254 17.57 24.67 -16.73
C LYS A 254 17.66 26.15 -17.07
N ILE A 255 16.55 26.82 -17.40
CA ILE A 255 16.50 28.25 -17.75
C ILE A 255 16.86 29.13 -16.54
N SER A 256 16.48 28.74 -15.34
CA SER A 256 16.74 29.48 -14.09
C SER A 256 18.12 29.22 -13.48
N ASN A 257 19.02 28.51 -14.20
CA ASN A 257 20.35 28.12 -13.69
C ASN A 257 20.27 27.41 -12.33
N GLY A 258 19.32 26.52 -12.16
CA GLY A 258 19.16 25.68 -10.95
C GLY A 258 18.42 26.33 -9.79
N LYS A 259 18.02 27.62 -9.88
CA LYS A 259 17.34 28.32 -8.78
C LYS A 259 15.87 27.93 -8.59
N MET A 260 15.19 27.54 -9.66
CA MET A 260 13.82 27.02 -9.59
C MET A 260 13.85 25.49 -9.62
N PHE A 261 13.07 24.88 -8.75
CA PHE A 261 12.93 23.41 -8.68
C PHE A 261 14.28 22.67 -8.46
N GLU A 262 15.05 23.02 -7.44
CA GLU A 262 16.33 22.36 -7.08
C GLU A 262 16.26 20.83 -7.05
N ARG A 263 15.08 20.27 -6.72
CA ARG A 263 14.82 18.82 -6.69
C ARG A 263 14.80 18.16 -8.07
N VAL A 264 14.49 18.92 -9.11
CA VAL A 264 14.61 18.45 -10.49
C VAL A 264 16.07 18.20 -10.84
N GLY A 265 16.97 19.09 -10.38
CA GLY A 265 18.40 18.88 -10.49
C GLY A 265 18.88 17.59 -9.80
N THR A 266 18.40 17.32 -8.58
CA THR A 266 18.69 16.07 -7.85
C THR A 266 18.14 14.82 -8.57
N LEU A 267 17.00 14.92 -9.25
CA LEU A 267 16.47 13.83 -10.06
C LEU A 267 17.35 13.59 -11.29
N LEU A 268 17.73 14.64 -11.99
CA LEU A 268 18.60 14.55 -13.15
C LEU A 268 19.98 13.98 -12.79
N SER A 269 20.59 14.47 -11.69
CA SER A 269 21.88 13.95 -11.23
C SER A 269 21.83 12.47 -10.85
N ARG A 270 20.72 11.98 -10.27
CA ARG A 270 20.55 10.55 -9.98
C ARG A 270 20.33 9.68 -11.22
N ILE A 271 19.75 10.23 -12.29
CA ILE A 271 19.62 9.53 -13.57
C ILE A 271 20.97 9.53 -14.30
N GLU A 272 21.73 10.62 -14.19
CA GLU A 272 23.06 10.77 -14.82
C GLU A 272 24.15 10.04 -14.02
N ALA A 273 24.04 9.99 -12.70
CA ALA A 273 24.98 9.33 -11.81
C ALA A 273 24.71 7.82 -11.72
N ASN A 274 24.97 7.10 -12.79
CA ASN A 274 25.26 5.67 -12.72
C ASN A 274 26.68 5.50 -12.16
N TYR A 275 26.86 5.74 -10.85
CA TYR A 275 28.10 5.38 -10.19
C TYR A 275 28.26 3.86 -10.25
N SER A 276 29.15 3.40 -11.11
CA SER A 276 29.50 1.98 -11.24
C SER A 276 30.81 1.71 -10.50
N ALA A 277 31.03 0.47 -10.13
CA ALA A 277 32.33 0.05 -9.58
C ALA A 277 33.50 0.37 -10.54
N GLU A 278 33.24 0.40 -11.85
CA GLU A 278 34.21 0.82 -12.89
C GLU A 278 34.63 2.27 -12.78
N GLN A 279 33.79 3.16 -12.24
CA GLN A 279 34.16 4.56 -12.01
C GLN A 279 35.13 4.69 -10.83
N LEU A 280 34.96 3.82 -9.81
CA LEU A 280 35.86 3.77 -8.65
C LEU A 280 37.30 3.41 -9.06
N GLU A 281 37.48 2.55 -10.07
CA GLU A 281 38.81 2.18 -10.60
C GLU A 281 39.49 3.33 -11.34
N LYS A 282 38.72 4.27 -11.87
CA LYS A 282 39.26 5.42 -12.66
C LYS A 282 39.67 6.60 -11.79
N VAL A 283 39.27 6.63 -10.53
CA VAL A 283 39.52 7.73 -9.60
C VAL A 283 40.70 7.36 -8.68
N PRO A 284 41.64 8.29 -8.39
CA PRO A 284 42.77 8.03 -7.51
C PRO A 284 42.29 7.52 -6.13
N ALA A 285 42.81 6.37 -5.70
CA ALA A 285 42.54 5.80 -4.39
C ALA A 285 42.85 6.83 -3.29
N LYS A 286 41.92 6.94 -2.30
CA LYS A 286 41.98 7.91 -1.19
C LYS A 286 41.74 9.39 -1.56
N SER A 287 41.27 9.70 -2.79
CA SER A 287 40.78 11.04 -3.10
C SER A 287 39.41 11.27 -2.43
N ARG A 288 38.99 12.53 -2.27
CA ARG A 288 37.66 12.86 -1.77
C ARG A 288 36.56 12.28 -2.65
N GLU A 289 36.77 12.39 -3.98
CA GLU A 289 35.86 11.84 -5.00
C GLU A 289 35.74 10.31 -4.89
N PHE A 290 36.86 9.60 -4.61
CA PHE A 290 36.85 8.15 -4.35
C PHE A 290 35.96 7.77 -3.19
N TYR A 291 36.02 8.49 -2.06
CA TYR A 291 35.19 8.21 -0.90
C TYR A 291 33.73 8.58 -1.13
N GLU A 292 33.44 9.66 -1.86
CA GLU A 292 32.06 10.04 -2.23
C GLU A 292 31.40 8.96 -3.09
N ILE A 293 32.08 8.46 -4.12
CA ILE A 293 31.62 7.36 -4.97
C ILE A 293 31.46 6.08 -4.14
N LEU A 294 32.46 5.76 -3.32
CA LEU A 294 32.43 4.55 -2.49
C LEU A 294 31.23 4.54 -1.54
N ASP A 295 30.91 5.65 -0.89
CA ASP A 295 29.77 5.74 0.02
C ASP A 295 28.42 5.57 -0.72
N GLU A 296 28.30 6.08 -1.95
CA GLU A 296 27.09 5.92 -2.76
C GLU A 296 26.89 4.49 -3.27
N ILE A 297 27.96 3.81 -3.72
CA ILE A 297 27.85 2.45 -4.26
C ILE A 297 27.89 1.35 -3.20
N LYS A 298 28.41 1.64 -1.99
CA LYS A 298 28.63 0.64 -0.92
C LYS A 298 27.37 -0.14 -0.57
N GLN A 299 26.24 0.53 -0.36
CA GLN A 299 25.01 -0.14 0.04
C GLN A 299 24.41 -1.01 -1.08
N PRO A 300 24.20 -0.48 -2.32
CA PRO A 300 23.72 -1.29 -3.43
C PRO A 300 24.66 -2.47 -3.76
N TYR A 301 25.97 -2.23 -3.75
CA TYR A 301 26.94 -3.27 -4.04
C TYR A 301 26.92 -4.38 -2.98
N SER A 302 26.89 -4.03 -1.70
CA SER A 302 26.79 -5.02 -0.61
C SER A 302 25.48 -5.80 -0.65
N ALA A 303 24.38 -5.19 -1.11
CA ALA A 303 23.12 -5.90 -1.33
C ALA A 303 23.26 -6.96 -2.46
N LYS A 304 23.96 -6.64 -3.55
CA LYS A 304 24.29 -7.62 -4.61
C LYS A 304 25.14 -8.77 -4.08
N VAL A 305 26.15 -8.47 -3.25
CA VAL A 305 26.97 -9.48 -2.60
C VAL A 305 26.10 -10.40 -1.72
N ALA A 306 25.18 -9.81 -0.92
CA ALA A 306 24.25 -10.57 -0.09
C ALA A 306 23.41 -11.55 -0.93
N VAL A 307 22.87 -11.09 -2.05
CA VAL A 307 22.07 -11.91 -2.99
C VAL A 307 22.92 -13.04 -3.58
N HIS A 308 24.16 -12.74 -3.99
CA HIS A 308 25.06 -13.72 -4.59
C HIS A 308 25.49 -14.80 -3.58
N GLU A 309 25.87 -14.38 -2.38
CA GLU A 309 26.36 -15.28 -1.33
C GLU A 309 25.24 -16.13 -0.70
N GLY A 310 23.98 -15.70 -0.80
CA GLY A 310 22.84 -16.48 -0.31
C GLY A 310 22.62 -17.79 -1.05
N GLY A 311 22.90 -17.85 -2.35
CA GLY A 311 22.73 -19.07 -3.14
C GLY A 311 21.32 -19.66 -3.02
N LEU A 312 21.21 -21.01 -3.04
CA LEU A 312 19.92 -21.69 -2.95
C LEU A 312 19.39 -21.81 -1.52
N LEU A 313 20.24 -22.13 -0.55
CA LEU A 313 19.88 -22.47 0.83
C LEU A 313 20.14 -21.35 1.84
N GLY A 314 20.91 -20.33 1.46
CA GLY A 314 21.35 -19.28 2.37
C GLY A 314 22.52 -19.69 3.26
N LYS A 315 23.06 -18.72 3.99
CA LYS A 315 24.13 -18.92 4.98
C LYS A 315 23.62 -19.46 6.33
N GLY A 316 22.31 -19.54 6.51
CA GLY A 316 21.66 -19.85 7.78
C GLY A 316 21.34 -18.59 8.59
N SER A 317 20.32 -18.72 9.44
CA SER A 317 19.86 -17.62 10.30
C SER A 317 20.99 -17.12 11.21
N GLY A 318 21.17 -15.81 11.28
CA GLY A 318 22.22 -15.17 12.08
C GLY A 318 23.58 -15.05 11.40
N ASN A 319 23.82 -15.70 10.24
CA ASN A 319 25.12 -15.79 9.59
C ASN A 319 25.33 -14.81 8.44
N SER A 320 24.42 -13.85 8.24
CA SER A 320 24.63 -12.76 7.28
C SER A 320 25.90 -11.98 7.62
N THR A 321 26.74 -11.74 6.61
CA THR A 321 27.96 -10.92 6.73
C THR A 321 27.68 -9.47 6.34
N GLN A 322 26.77 -9.25 5.37
CA GLN A 322 26.47 -7.94 4.85
C GLN A 322 25.68 -7.06 5.82
N LYS A 323 25.02 -7.64 6.84
CA LYS A 323 24.35 -6.89 7.90
C LYS A 323 25.27 -6.00 8.75
N TYR A 324 26.59 -6.23 8.70
CA TYR A 324 27.59 -5.38 9.35
C TYR A 324 28.15 -4.28 8.43
N VAL A 325 27.82 -4.33 7.16
CA VAL A 325 28.33 -3.40 6.13
C VAL A 325 27.25 -2.41 5.71
N VAL A 326 26.00 -2.89 5.53
CA VAL A 326 24.88 -2.07 5.08
C VAL A 326 24.17 -1.48 6.29
N ALA A 327 24.23 -0.14 6.40
CA ALA A 327 23.68 0.57 7.56
C ALA A 327 22.15 0.39 7.73
N VAL A 328 21.41 0.24 6.65
CA VAL A 328 19.93 0.18 6.62
C VAL A 328 19.43 -1.20 6.14
N MET A 329 20.17 -2.26 6.44
CA MET A 329 19.83 -3.63 6.03
C MET A 329 18.44 -4.05 6.53
N TYR A 330 18.09 -3.68 7.75
CA TYR A 330 16.81 -3.96 8.39
C TYR A 330 15.61 -3.19 7.78
N GLY A 331 15.85 -2.20 6.94
CA GLY A 331 14.83 -1.36 6.29
C GLY A 331 14.79 -1.56 4.78
N ASP A 332 15.68 -0.86 4.08
CA ASP A 332 15.67 -0.72 2.62
C ASP A 332 16.25 -1.93 1.87
N TYR A 333 17.03 -2.79 2.54
CA TYR A 333 17.68 -3.96 1.96
C TYR A 333 17.25 -5.28 2.62
N MET A 334 16.05 -5.30 3.21
CA MET A 334 15.52 -6.47 3.90
C MET A 334 15.40 -7.71 3.01
N PHE A 335 15.06 -7.55 1.73
CA PHE A 335 14.92 -8.68 0.81
C PHE A 335 16.28 -9.33 0.47
N SER A 336 17.34 -8.51 0.22
CA SER A 336 18.70 -9.01 0.05
C SER A 336 19.20 -9.76 1.29
N PHE A 337 18.85 -9.25 2.48
CA PHE A 337 19.15 -9.91 3.75
C PHE A 337 18.46 -11.28 3.86
N ILE A 338 17.18 -11.37 3.49
CA ILE A 338 16.44 -12.64 3.49
C ILE A 338 17.10 -13.63 2.53
N ILE A 339 17.56 -13.18 1.35
CA ILE A 339 18.27 -14.05 0.42
C ILE A 339 19.60 -14.51 1.02
N GLU A 340 20.37 -13.64 1.66
CA GLU A 340 21.66 -14.02 2.26
C GLU A 340 21.51 -15.07 3.35
N GLU A 341 20.51 -14.95 4.24
CA GLU A 341 20.33 -15.89 5.34
C GLU A 341 19.55 -17.17 4.97
N TYR A 342 18.50 -17.03 4.13
CA TYR A 342 17.55 -18.12 3.83
C TYR A 342 17.59 -18.60 2.38
N GLY A 343 18.47 -18.01 1.56
CA GLY A 343 18.66 -18.38 0.17
C GLY A 343 17.48 -18.03 -0.74
N LEU A 344 17.54 -18.58 -1.95
CA LEU A 344 16.48 -18.43 -2.94
C LEU A 344 15.14 -19.01 -2.47
N PHE A 345 15.16 -20.07 -1.66
CA PHE A 345 13.93 -20.65 -1.10
C PHE A 345 13.20 -19.65 -0.18
N GLY A 346 13.92 -18.94 0.68
CA GLY A 346 13.35 -17.88 1.52
C GLY A 346 12.76 -16.73 0.67
N ALA A 347 13.47 -16.32 -0.38
CA ALA A 347 13.01 -15.30 -1.31
C ALA A 347 11.72 -15.73 -2.02
N ILE A 348 11.68 -16.93 -2.60
CA ILE A 348 10.50 -17.47 -3.29
C ILE A 348 9.31 -17.55 -2.34
N PHE A 349 9.54 -17.99 -1.10
CA PHE A 349 8.48 -18.07 -0.10
C PHE A 349 7.83 -16.68 0.16
N VAL A 350 8.65 -15.64 0.33
CA VAL A 350 8.17 -14.27 0.51
C VAL A 350 7.42 -13.77 -0.73
N ILE A 351 7.93 -14.05 -1.93
CA ILE A 351 7.26 -13.70 -3.20
C ILE A 351 5.89 -14.38 -3.27
N ILE A 352 5.80 -15.68 -2.94
CA ILE A 352 4.53 -16.42 -2.96
C ILE A 352 3.51 -15.78 -2.01
N LEU A 353 3.90 -15.29 -0.83
CA LEU A 353 2.99 -14.63 0.09
C LEU A 353 2.37 -13.37 -0.52
N TYR A 354 3.16 -12.49 -1.17
CA TYR A 354 2.64 -11.28 -1.80
C TYR A 354 1.82 -11.57 -3.07
N VAL A 355 2.24 -12.53 -3.89
CA VAL A 355 1.44 -12.97 -5.07
C VAL A 355 0.11 -13.57 -4.61
N SER A 356 0.12 -14.37 -3.54
CA SER A 356 -1.11 -14.93 -2.95
C SER A 356 -2.02 -13.84 -2.40
N LEU A 357 -1.47 -12.77 -1.80
CA LEU A 357 -2.24 -11.60 -1.37
C LEU A 357 -2.92 -10.92 -2.55
N LEU A 358 -2.21 -10.70 -3.65
CA LEU A 358 -2.76 -10.08 -4.85
C LEU A 358 -3.88 -10.92 -5.46
N ALA A 359 -3.67 -12.23 -5.56
CA ALA A 359 -4.67 -13.16 -6.05
C ALA A 359 -5.93 -13.17 -5.17
N ARG A 360 -5.75 -13.25 -3.83
CA ARG A 360 -6.90 -13.23 -2.89
C ARG A 360 -7.61 -11.88 -2.88
N GLY A 361 -6.87 -10.76 -2.90
CA GLY A 361 -7.44 -9.42 -3.01
C GLY A 361 -8.27 -9.25 -4.29
N SER A 362 -7.78 -9.76 -5.43
CA SER A 362 -8.54 -9.81 -6.68
C SER A 362 -9.83 -10.62 -6.57
N MET A 363 -9.78 -11.79 -5.93
CA MET A 363 -10.97 -12.62 -5.70
C MET A 363 -12.00 -11.92 -4.82
N ILE A 364 -11.55 -11.34 -3.68
CA ILE A 364 -12.42 -10.58 -2.78
C ILE A 364 -13.05 -9.40 -3.53
N ALA A 365 -12.25 -8.65 -4.29
CA ALA A 365 -12.74 -7.50 -5.07
C ALA A 365 -13.82 -7.88 -6.08
N ARG A 366 -13.70 -9.06 -6.73
CA ARG A 366 -14.71 -9.55 -7.68
C ARG A 366 -16.03 -9.96 -7.01
N LEU A 367 -15.97 -10.41 -5.77
CA LEU A 367 -17.14 -10.80 -4.99
C LEU A 367 -17.88 -9.60 -4.37
N CYS A 368 -17.28 -8.39 -4.40
CA CYS A 368 -17.89 -7.19 -3.86
C CYS A 368 -18.91 -6.59 -4.83
N ASP A 369 -20.18 -6.48 -4.43
CA ASP A 369 -21.21 -5.75 -5.18
C ASP A 369 -21.00 -4.24 -5.10
N ASN A 370 -20.40 -3.77 -4.02
CA ASN A 370 -20.18 -2.36 -3.78
C ASN A 370 -18.92 -1.87 -4.50
N GLU A 371 -19.07 -0.93 -5.43
CA GLU A 371 -17.95 -0.37 -6.21
C GLU A 371 -16.85 0.26 -5.35
N PHE A 372 -17.20 0.92 -4.23
CA PHE A 372 -16.18 1.43 -3.30
C PHE A 372 -15.36 0.29 -2.71
N ALA A 373 -16.02 -0.75 -2.23
CA ALA A 373 -15.37 -1.92 -1.63
C ALA A 373 -14.45 -2.63 -2.63
N LYS A 374 -14.93 -2.85 -3.85
CA LYS A 374 -14.19 -3.44 -4.96
C LYS A 374 -12.91 -2.68 -5.27
N ILE A 375 -13.01 -1.35 -5.44
CA ILE A 375 -11.86 -0.50 -5.78
C ILE A 375 -10.90 -0.40 -4.58
N ALA A 376 -11.41 -0.28 -3.35
CA ALA A 376 -10.59 -0.21 -2.15
C ALA A 376 -9.76 -1.48 -1.94
N VAL A 377 -10.38 -2.66 -1.99
CA VAL A 377 -9.67 -3.94 -1.83
C VAL A 377 -8.66 -4.16 -2.94
N GLY A 378 -9.05 -3.95 -4.20
CA GLY A 378 -8.14 -4.09 -5.34
C GLY A 378 -6.97 -3.11 -5.27
N GLY A 379 -7.24 -1.84 -4.99
CA GLY A 379 -6.22 -0.78 -4.88
C GLY A 379 -5.25 -1.02 -3.72
N LEU A 380 -5.74 -1.38 -2.53
CA LEU A 380 -4.89 -1.70 -1.38
C LEU A 380 -4.05 -2.96 -1.61
N SER A 381 -4.61 -3.99 -2.25
CA SER A 381 -3.85 -5.21 -2.58
C SER A 381 -2.72 -4.91 -3.57
N ILE A 382 -2.97 -4.08 -4.59
CA ILE A 382 -1.93 -3.62 -5.52
C ILE A 382 -0.92 -2.70 -4.83
N LEU A 383 -1.34 -1.83 -3.92
CA LEU A 383 -0.43 -0.98 -3.16
C LEU A 383 0.57 -1.83 -2.36
N ILE A 384 0.09 -2.79 -1.57
CA ILE A 384 0.94 -3.64 -0.72
C ILE A 384 1.88 -4.48 -1.59
N THR A 385 1.32 -5.18 -2.59
CA THR A 385 2.10 -6.07 -3.45
C THR A 385 3.06 -5.28 -4.36
N GLY A 386 2.62 -4.17 -4.92
CA GLY A 386 3.44 -3.30 -5.75
C GLY A 386 4.62 -2.70 -5.00
N GLN A 387 4.42 -2.31 -3.72
CA GLN A 387 5.54 -1.85 -2.88
C GLN A 387 6.51 -2.98 -2.56
N ALA A 388 6.01 -4.17 -2.28
CA ALA A 388 6.86 -5.34 -2.06
C ALA A 388 7.71 -5.67 -3.30
N PHE A 389 7.12 -5.70 -4.48
CA PHE A 389 7.88 -5.93 -5.73
C PHE A 389 8.86 -4.80 -6.04
N MET A 390 8.49 -3.54 -5.82
CA MET A 390 9.41 -2.41 -5.98
C MET A 390 10.63 -2.56 -5.07
N HIS A 391 10.41 -2.92 -3.80
CA HIS A 391 11.49 -3.20 -2.85
C HIS A 391 12.37 -4.36 -3.33
N MET A 392 11.77 -5.47 -3.77
CA MET A 392 12.50 -6.63 -4.27
C MET A 392 13.35 -6.29 -5.52
N PHE A 393 12.80 -5.57 -6.49
CA PHE A 393 13.53 -5.16 -7.70
C PHE A 393 14.74 -4.28 -7.40
N VAL A 394 14.59 -3.34 -6.46
CA VAL A 394 15.72 -2.52 -6.00
C VAL A 394 16.80 -3.38 -5.34
N ASN A 395 16.40 -4.36 -4.53
CA ASN A 395 17.31 -5.22 -3.80
C ASN A 395 18.11 -6.19 -4.70
N VAL A 396 17.55 -6.55 -5.86
CA VAL A 396 18.24 -7.37 -6.87
C VAL A 396 18.83 -6.54 -8.02
N ASP A 397 18.93 -5.20 -7.83
CA ASP A 397 19.54 -4.25 -8.78
C ASP A 397 18.82 -4.12 -10.14
N ILE A 398 17.52 -4.40 -10.19
CA ILE A 398 16.72 -4.20 -11.42
C ILE A 398 16.21 -2.75 -11.54
N GLY A 399 16.27 -1.97 -10.46
CA GLY A 399 15.76 -0.59 -10.44
C GLY A 399 16.55 0.36 -9.55
N PRO A 400 16.36 1.67 -9.72
CA PRO A 400 17.05 2.68 -8.92
C PRO A 400 16.62 2.59 -7.44
N MET A 401 17.54 2.94 -6.54
CA MET A 401 17.30 2.94 -5.11
C MET A 401 16.12 3.85 -4.73
N THR A 402 15.09 3.29 -4.11
CA THR A 402 13.83 3.99 -3.80
C THR A 402 13.62 4.27 -2.30
N GLY A 403 14.31 3.57 -1.41
CA GLY A 403 14.10 3.68 0.05
C GLY A 403 12.67 3.29 0.46
N GLN A 404 12.06 2.33 -0.24
CA GLN A 404 10.75 1.79 0.12
C GLN A 404 10.93 0.56 0.99
N THR A 405 10.18 0.46 2.07
CA THR A 405 10.22 -0.70 2.98
C THR A 405 9.45 -1.88 2.42
N LEU A 406 9.83 -3.11 2.81
CA LEU A 406 9.07 -4.32 2.51
C LEU A 406 7.86 -4.41 3.47
N PRO A 407 6.61 -4.33 2.96
CA PRO A 407 5.40 -4.23 3.79
C PRO A 407 5.28 -5.35 4.82
N LEU A 408 5.03 -5.00 6.08
CA LEU A 408 4.94 -5.90 7.26
C LEU A 408 6.20 -6.74 7.55
N ILE A 409 7.31 -6.57 6.82
CA ILE A 409 8.56 -7.32 7.08
C ILE A 409 9.65 -6.36 7.56
N SER A 410 9.96 -5.29 6.79
CA SER A 410 11.01 -4.35 7.17
C SER A 410 10.72 -3.65 8.49
N HIS A 411 11.77 -3.26 9.20
CA HIS A 411 11.67 -2.38 10.36
C HIS A 411 11.28 -0.96 9.92
N GLY A 412 10.16 -0.48 10.43
CA GLY A 412 9.61 0.83 10.15
C GLY A 412 8.21 0.96 10.72
N SER A 413 8.09 1.45 11.96
CA SER A 413 6.85 1.46 12.75
C SER A 413 5.68 2.13 12.01
N THR A 414 5.89 3.29 11.38
CA THR A 414 4.81 3.97 10.63
C THR A 414 4.34 3.16 9.42
N ALA A 415 5.27 2.64 8.61
CA ALA A 415 4.93 1.83 7.45
C ALA A 415 4.18 0.56 7.86
N PHE A 416 4.67 -0.11 8.90
CA PHE A 416 4.06 -1.32 9.46
C PHE A 416 2.60 -1.07 9.88
N LEU A 417 2.35 0.01 10.65
CA LEU A 417 1.00 0.36 11.14
C LEU A 417 0.06 0.76 9.98
N MET A 418 0.57 1.49 8.97
CA MET A 418 -0.24 1.87 7.82
C MET A 418 -0.62 0.67 6.94
N PHE A 419 0.31 -0.26 6.70
CA PHE A 419 -0.02 -1.50 6.01
C PHE A 419 -0.93 -2.41 6.84
N SER A 420 -0.78 -2.44 8.16
CA SER A 420 -1.73 -3.11 9.04
C SER A 420 -3.14 -2.55 8.89
N ALA A 421 -3.30 -1.22 8.82
CA ALA A 421 -4.60 -0.61 8.54
C ALA A 421 -5.14 -1.04 7.17
N ALA A 422 -4.31 -1.08 6.12
CA ALA A 422 -4.70 -1.54 4.79
C ALA A 422 -5.17 -3.01 4.80
N PHE A 423 -4.44 -3.91 5.46
CA PHE A 423 -4.88 -5.30 5.67
C PHE A 423 -6.19 -5.40 6.46
N GLY A 424 -6.34 -4.56 7.49
CA GLY A 424 -7.57 -4.48 8.28
C GLY A 424 -8.78 -4.09 7.44
N VAL A 425 -8.64 -3.14 6.50
CA VAL A 425 -9.69 -2.76 5.54
C VAL A 425 -10.02 -3.93 4.60
N ILE A 426 -9.01 -4.60 4.03
CA ILE A 426 -9.21 -5.76 3.15
C ILE A 426 -9.97 -6.86 3.87
N LEU A 427 -9.58 -7.20 5.09
CA LEU A 427 -10.22 -8.24 5.92
C LEU A 427 -11.64 -7.85 6.34
N SER A 428 -11.87 -6.58 6.69
CA SER A 428 -13.20 -6.09 7.04
C SER A 428 -14.16 -6.19 5.85
N ILE A 429 -13.74 -5.73 4.68
CA ILE A 429 -14.56 -5.82 3.46
C ILE A 429 -14.80 -7.27 3.08
N SER A 430 -13.76 -8.12 3.11
CA SER A 430 -13.89 -9.55 2.86
C SER A 430 -14.93 -10.22 3.77
N ARG A 431 -14.93 -9.85 5.04
CA ARG A 431 -15.91 -10.33 6.01
C ARG A 431 -17.34 -9.90 5.64
N MET A 432 -17.55 -8.59 5.38
CA MET A 432 -18.87 -8.07 5.03
C MET A 432 -19.42 -8.71 3.76
N THR A 433 -18.57 -8.94 2.76
CA THR A 433 -18.95 -9.61 1.51
C THR A 433 -19.36 -11.05 1.75
N ARG A 434 -18.62 -11.81 2.56
CA ARG A 434 -18.97 -13.20 2.88
C ARG A 434 -20.23 -13.31 3.73
N GLU A 435 -20.41 -12.44 4.73
CA GLU A 435 -21.63 -12.41 5.55
C GLU A 435 -22.86 -12.17 4.65
N LYS A 436 -22.76 -11.23 3.68
CA LYS A 436 -23.83 -10.95 2.72
C LYS A 436 -24.15 -12.12 1.80
N ILE A 437 -23.15 -12.76 1.20
CA ILE A 437 -23.35 -13.95 0.34
C ILE A 437 -24.04 -15.06 1.11
N LYS A 438 -23.62 -15.30 2.36
CA LYS A 438 -24.24 -16.33 3.21
C LYS A 438 -25.71 -16.01 3.53
N GLU A 439 -26.03 -14.74 3.83
CA GLU A 439 -27.43 -14.30 4.04
C GLU A 439 -28.28 -14.48 2.76
N GLU A 440 -27.72 -14.23 1.59
CA GLU A 440 -28.40 -14.45 0.31
C GLU A 440 -28.62 -15.93 0.00
N GLU A 441 -27.63 -16.80 0.31
CA GLU A 441 -27.75 -18.25 0.17
C GLU A 441 -28.82 -18.81 1.13
N GLU A 442 -28.79 -18.42 2.42
CA GLU A 442 -29.79 -18.82 3.42
C GLU A 442 -31.22 -18.32 3.08
N ALA A 443 -31.32 -17.13 2.44
CA ALA A 443 -32.61 -16.62 1.98
C ALA A 443 -33.16 -17.35 0.74
N ALA A 444 -32.24 -17.92 -0.08
CA ALA A 444 -32.62 -18.67 -1.28
C ALA A 444 -33.01 -20.14 -1.00
N GLU A 445 -32.46 -20.76 0.05
CA GLU A 445 -32.73 -22.15 0.46
C GLU A 445 -34.23 -22.45 0.63
N PRO A 446 -35.03 -21.63 1.35
CA PRO A 446 -36.46 -21.89 1.52
C PRO A 446 -37.26 -21.89 0.21
N ILE A 447 -36.77 -21.22 -0.83
CA ILE A 447 -37.43 -21.16 -2.13
C ILE A 447 -37.25 -22.48 -2.90
N TYR A 448 -36.10 -23.12 -2.76
CA TYR A 448 -35.83 -24.42 -3.38
C TYR A 448 -36.60 -25.55 -2.67
N GLU A 449 -36.57 -25.60 -1.34
CA GLU A 449 -37.38 -26.57 -0.59
C GLU A 449 -38.88 -26.44 -0.90
N ARG A 450 -39.39 -25.20 -0.98
CA ARG A 450 -40.79 -24.95 -1.34
C ARG A 450 -41.11 -25.32 -2.80
N LYS A 451 -40.15 -25.21 -3.74
CA LYS A 451 -40.32 -25.69 -5.12
C LYS A 451 -40.38 -27.20 -5.17
N ASP A 452 -39.52 -27.89 -4.44
CA ASP A 452 -39.50 -29.36 -4.39
C ASP A 452 -40.75 -29.90 -3.73
N GLU A 453 -41.27 -29.28 -2.65
CA GLU A 453 -42.57 -29.61 -2.05
C GLU A 453 -43.75 -29.39 -2.99
N ILE A 454 -43.75 -28.26 -3.76
CA ILE A 454 -44.79 -27.99 -4.74
C ILE A 454 -44.73 -29.00 -5.88
N GLN A 455 -43.54 -29.38 -6.32
CA GLN A 455 -43.36 -30.34 -7.40
C GLN A 455 -43.77 -31.75 -6.97
N ALA A 456 -43.42 -32.17 -5.76
CA ALA A 456 -43.88 -33.42 -5.16
C ALA A 456 -45.42 -33.46 -5.01
N THR A 457 -46.01 -32.34 -4.59
CA THR A 457 -47.50 -32.24 -4.48
C THR A 457 -48.18 -32.29 -5.85
N LEU A 458 -47.59 -31.72 -6.89
CA LEU A 458 -48.09 -31.78 -8.27
C LEU A 458 -47.98 -33.18 -8.83
N GLU A 459 -46.91 -33.92 -8.58
CA GLU A 459 -46.72 -35.31 -9.01
C GLU A 459 -47.74 -36.25 -8.28
N ASP A 460 -48.04 -36.01 -6.99
CA ASP A 460 -49.05 -36.73 -6.25
C ASP A 460 -50.48 -36.47 -6.79
N LEU A 461 -50.78 -35.23 -7.22
CA LEU A 461 -52.06 -34.87 -7.81
C LEU A 461 -52.22 -35.49 -9.21
N GLU A 462 -51.20 -35.53 -10.04
CA GLU A 462 -51.21 -36.18 -11.34
C GLU A 462 -51.37 -37.70 -11.25
N GLN A 463 -50.89 -38.33 -10.17
CA GLN A 463 -51.11 -39.74 -9.90
C GLN A 463 -52.57 -40.04 -9.48
N LEU A 464 -53.23 -39.10 -8.79
CA LEU A 464 -54.63 -39.25 -8.39
C LEU A 464 -55.62 -39.04 -9.56
N ASP A 465 -55.27 -38.18 -10.52
CA ASP A 465 -56.10 -37.98 -11.74
C ASP A 465 -56.00 -39.14 -12.75
N ASN A 466 -55.03 -40.04 -12.58
CA ASN A 466 -54.86 -41.23 -13.43
C ASN A 466 -55.47 -42.52 -12.85
N ILE A 467 -56.24 -42.45 -11.77
CA ILE A 467 -57.00 -43.54 -11.14
C ILE A 467 -58.49 -43.32 -11.41
#